data_72166dac86e5f8f0b25b8e7ebb3cab8e
#
_entry.id   72166dac86e5f8f0b25b8e7ebb3cab8e
#
_cell.length_a   1.000
_cell.length_b   1.000
_cell.length_c   1.000
_cell.angle_alpha   90.00
_cell.angle_beta   90.00
_cell.angle_gamma   90.00
#
_symmetry.space_group_name_H-M   'P 1'
#
loop_
_entity.id
_entity.type
_entity.pdbx_description
1 polymer ?
#
loop_
_entity_poly.entity_id
_entity_poly.type
_entity_poly.pdbx_seq_one_letter_code
_entity_poly.pdbx_strand_id
1 'polypeptide(L)'
;AVKNGTAGADFAESLKDKYGFTTTVFEDSPTMYQDVILGNSAACVEDTPIMADSIKTGNLALEIPDGMESDGAPYGFAIMNADNQKLLDMFNAGLADIKANGKYDEIIAKYLEK
;
A
#
# COMPACT_ATOMS: atom_id res chain seq x y z
N ALA A 1 11.69 -7.42 5.00
CA ALA A 1 11.02 -6.68 6.07
C ALA A 1 9.52 -6.54 5.77
N VAL A 2 8.67 -6.65 6.78
CA VAL A 2 7.21 -6.52 6.67
C VAL A 2 6.66 -5.74 7.87
N LYS A 3 5.51 -5.08 7.69
CA LYS A 3 4.82 -4.37 8.77
C LYS A 3 3.75 -5.25 9.40
N ASN A 4 3.74 -5.29 10.73
CA ASN A 4 2.80 -6.09 11.52
C ASN A 4 1.32 -5.83 11.13
N GLY A 5 0.53 -6.89 10.99
CA GLY A 5 -0.91 -6.82 10.75
C GLY A 5 -1.32 -6.25 9.40
N THR A 6 -0.47 -6.32 8.38
CA THR A 6 -0.77 -5.82 7.03
C THR A 6 -0.93 -6.95 6.01
N ALA A 7 -1.64 -6.66 4.92
CA ALA A 7 -1.75 -7.57 3.78
C ALA A 7 -0.37 -7.90 3.17
N GLY A 8 0.56 -6.96 3.18
CA GLY A 8 1.94 -7.18 2.74
C GLY A 8 2.69 -8.22 3.59
N ALA A 9 2.46 -8.22 4.92
CA ALA A 9 3.01 -9.25 5.79
C ALA A 9 2.42 -10.63 5.47
N ASP A 10 1.11 -10.74 5.34
CA ASP A 10 0.43 -11.99 4.98
C ASP A 10 0.90 -12.51 3.61
N PHE A 11 1.05 -11.61 2.64
CA PHE A 11 1.57 -11.95 1.32
C PHE A 11 3.00 -12.52 1.39
N ALA A 12 3.91 -11.85 2.09
CA ALA A 12 5.28 -12.34 2.27
C ALA A 12 5.31 -13.70 2.99
N GLU A 13 4.53 -13.85 4.07
CA GLU A 13 4.43 -15.11 4.81
C GLU A 13 3.95 -16.27 3.92
N SER A 14 3.01 -16.02 3.00
CA SER A 14 2.50 -17.03 2.08
C SER A 14 3.55 -17.55 1.08
N LEU A 15 4.60 -16.79 0.85
CA LEU A 15 5.64 -17.07 -0.16
C LEU A 15 6.95 -17.59 0.44
N LYS A 16 7.20 -17.40 1.75
CA LYS A 16 8.49 -17.68 2.38
C LYS A 16 8.97 -19.11 2.19
N ASP A 17 8.09 -20.09 2.34
CA ASP A 17 8.44 -21.51 2.21
C ASP A 17 8.76 -21.88 0.76
N LYS A 18 8.04 -21.27 -0.20
CA LYS A 18 8.25 -21.50 -1.63
C LYS A 18 9.59 -20.97 -2.12
N TYR A 19 10.01 -19.82 -1.61
CA TYR A 19 11.22 -19.12 -2.08
C TYR A 19 12.40 -19.14 -1.10
N GLY A 20 12.21 -19.69 0.10
CA GLY A 20 13.28 -19.94 1.06
C GLY A 20 13.84 -18.68 1.73
N PHE A 21 13.00 -17.64 1.94
CA PHE A 21 13.40 -16.45 2.68
C PHE A 21 12.77 -16.41 4.09
N THR A 22 13.23 -15.47 4.91
CA THR A 22 12.67 -15.17 6.24
C THR A 22 12.11 -13.76 6.28
N THR A 23 11.17 -13.52 7.19
CA THR A 23 10.57 -12.20 7.40
C THR A 23 11.02 -11.60 8.74
N THR A 24 11.31 -10.30 8.73
CA THR A 24 11.48 -9.48 9.94
C THR A 24 10.30 -8.55 10.04
N VAL A 25 9.61 -8.56 11.19
CA VAL A 25 8.36 -7.81 11.41
C VAL A 25 8.65 -6.51 12.13
N PHE A 26 8.08 -5.40 11.64
CA PHE A 26 8.16 -4.05 12.20
C PHE A 26 6.78 -3.53 12.58
N GLU A 27 6.72 -2.60 13.51
CA GLU A 27 5.45 -1.98 13.94
C GLU A 27 5.05 -0.80 13.06
N ASP A 28 6.01 -0.17 12.37
CA ASP A 28 5.77 0.98 11.49
C ASP A 28 6.61 0.94 10.20
N SER A 29 6.13 1.67 9.19
CA SER A 29 6.79 1.72 7.89
C SER A 29 8.15 2.43 7.92
N PRO A 30 8.36 3.56 8.63
CA PRO A 30 9.66 4.22 8.69
C PRO A 30 10.78 3.31 9.18
N THR A 31 10.58 2.56 10.26
CA THR A 31 11.58 1.61 10.78
C THR A 31 11.82 0.45 9.82
N MET A 32 10.77 -0.05 9.18
CA MET A 32 10.88 -1.08 8.13
C MET A 32 11.73 -0.59 6.94
N TYR A 33 11.51 0.63 6.47
CA TYR A 33 12.28 1.22 5.37
C TYR A 33 13.75 1.41 5.74
N GLN A 34 14.04 1.90 6.95
CA GLN A 34 15.40 2.07 7.43
C GLN A 34 16.17 0.75 7.50
N ASP A 35 15.52 -0.33 7.87
CA ASP A 35 16.13 -1.65 7.92
C ASP A 35 16.64 -2.13 6.55
N VAL A 36 15.87 -1.85 5.49
CA VAL A 36 16.28 -2.11 4.10
C VAL A 36 17.38 -1.15 3.64
N ILE A 37 17.24 0.15 3.92
CA ILE A 37 18.24 1.16 3.54
C ILE A 37 19.60 0.86 4.17
N LEU A 38 19.61 0.35 5.40
CA LEU A 38 20.83 -0.06 6.11
C LEU A 38 21.37 -1.42 5.64
N GLY A 39 20.65 -2.14 4.79
CA GLY A 39 21.08 -3.44 4.25
C GLY A 39 20.89 -4.62 5.21
N ASN A 40 20.12 -4.46 6.30
CA ASN A 40 19.81 -5.55 7.22
C ASN A 40 18.79 -6.51 6.60
N SER A 41 17.76 -5.98 5.95
CA SER A 41 16.85 -6.74 5.08
C SER A 41 17.12 -6.44 3.61
N ALA A 42 16.98 -7.45 2.75
CA ALA A 42 17.19 -7.29 1.31
C ALA A 42 16.07 -6.49 0.62
N ALA A 43 14.85 -6.54 1.16
CA ALA A 43 13.68 -5.85 0.63
C ALA A 43 12.61 -5.69 1.71
N CYS A 44 11.62 -4.82 1.46
CA CYS A 44 10.39 -4.76 2.23
C CYS A 44 9.16 -4.91 1.33
N VAL A 45 8.05 -5.31 1.94
CA VAL A 45 6.74 -5.41 1.27
C VAL A 45 5.81 -4.36 1.84
N GLU A 46 5.30 -3.50 0.97
CA GLU A 46 4.37 -2.41 1.30
C GLU A 46 3.37 -2.22 0.14
N ASP A 47 2.26 -1.56 0.39
CA ASP A 47 1.33 -1.17 -0.67
C ASP A 47 2.02 -0.23 -1.65
N THR A 48 1.95 -0.53 -2.95
CA THR A 48 2.63 0.24 -4.01
C THR A 48 2.40 1.75 -3.92
N PRO A 49 1.17 2.28 -3.76
CA PRO A 49 0.97 3.72 -3.66
C PRO A 49 1.58 4.33 -2.39
N ILE A 50 1.59 3.60 -1.28
CA ILE A 50 2.23 4.07 -0.03
C ILE A 50 3.75 4.12 -0.19
N MET A 51 4.34 3.09 -0.79
CA MET A 51 5.78 3.04 -1.05
C MET A 51 6.20 4.15 -2.02
N ALA A 52 5.47 4.35 -3.14
CA ALA A 52 5.77 5.36 -4.13
C ALA A 52 5.75 6.79 -3.53
N ASP A 53 4.71 7.09 -2.74
CA ASP A 53 4.62 8.37 -2.03
C ASP A 53 5.75 8.52 -1.00
N SER A 54 6.06 7.49 -0.22
CA SER A 54 7.12 7.51 0.79
C SER A 54 8.50 7.74 0.17
N ILE A 55 8.81 7.10 -0.96
CA ILE A 55 10.06 7.32 -1.69
C ILE A 55 10.14 8.76 -2.19
N LYS A 56 9.08 9.26 -2.82
CA LYS A 56 9.04 10.59 -3.43
C LYS A 56 9.11 11.71 -2.38
N THR A 57 8.28 11.64 -1.34
CA THR A 57 8.17 12.70 -0.34
C THR A 57 9.28 12.63 0.72
N GLY A 58 9.71 11.43 1.09
CA GLY A 58 10.78 11.18 2.04
C GLY A 58 12.17 11.16 1.42
N ASN A 59 12.29 11.25 0.09
CA ASN A 59 13.55 11.08 -0.65
C ASN A 59 14.33 9.85 -0.19
N LEU A 60 13.62 8.72 -0.07
CA LEU A 60 14.19 7.48 0.44
C LEU A 60 15.09 6.82 -0.62
N ALA A 61 16.21 6.24 -0.19
CA ALA A 61 17.13 5.47 -1.04
C ALA A 61 16.57 4.04 -1.29
N LEU A 62 15.33 3.99 -1.80
CA LEU A 62 14.60 2.77 -2.14
C LEU A 62 14.04 2.91 -3.55
N GLU A 63 13.75 1.78 -4.18
CA GLU A 63 13.07 1.72 -5.47
C GLU A 63 12.01 0.62 -5.47
N ILE A 64 11.00 0.75 -6.33
CA ILE A 64 10.02 -0.29 -6.59
C ILE A 64 10.43 -0.97 -7.90
N PRO A 65 10.91 -2.24 -7.89
CA PRO A 65 11.32 -2.94 -9.10
C PRO A 65 10.11 -3.21 -10.01
N ASP A 66 10.30 -3.05 -11.32
CA ASP A 66 9.25 -3.37 -12.30
C ASP A 66 8.89 -4.85 -12.28
N GLY A 67 7.60 -5.14 -12.37
CA GLY A 67 7.08 -6.52 -12.42
C GLY A 67 7.15 -7.28 -11.09
N MET A 68 7.43 -6.63 -9.99
CA MET A 68 7.47 -7.22 -8.64
C MET A 68 6.20 -6.91 -7.83
N GLU A 69 5.15 -6.47 -8.48
CA GLU A 69 3.86 -6.19 -7.87
C GLU A 69 2.98 -7.45 -7.84
N SER A 70 2.26 -7.67 -6.74
CA SER A 70 1.20 -8.69 -6.68
C SER A 70 -0.09 -8.15 -7.30
N ASP A 71 -1.02 -9.05 -7.62
CA ASP A 71 -2.40 -8.65 -7.91
C ASP A 71 -2.97 -7.90 -6.70
N GLY A 72 -3.22 -6.61 -6.88
CA GLY A 72 -3.68 -5.73 -5.80
C GLY A 72 -5.11 -6.02 -5.37
N ALA A 73 -5.44 -5.63 -4.14
CA ALA A 73 -6.82 -5.55 -3.66
C ALA A 73 -7.30 -4.09 -3.66
N PRO A 74 -8.57 -3.82 -3.93
CA PRO A 74 -9.10 -2.47 -3.86
C PRO A 74 -9.14 -1.95 -2.42
N TYR A 75 -8.89 -0.66 -2.21
CA TYR A 75 -9.18 0.00 -0.96
C TYR A 75 -10.68 0.17 -0.79
N GLY A 76 -11.16 0.03 0.44
CA GLY A 76 -12.57 0.20 0.79
C GLY A 76 -12.79 1.37 1.75
N PHE A 77 -13.89 2.10 1.55
CA PHE A 77 -14.39 3.03 2.54
C PHE A 77 -15.35 2.27 3.48
N ALA A 78 -15.07 2.30 4.79
CA ALA A 78 -15.85 1.58 5.79
C ALA A 78 -16.55 2.55 6.75
N ILE A 79 -17.77 2.18 7.17
CA ILE A 79 -18.48 2.82 8.28
C ILE A 79 -18.43 1.90 9.50
N MET A 80 -18.25 2.48 10.69
CA MET A 80 -18.16 1.74 11.95
C MET A 80 -19.54 1.45 12.58
N ASN A 81 -20.57 2.15 12.14
CA ASN A 81 -21.93 2.04 12.68
C ASN A 81 -22.94 2.06 11.54
N ALA A 82 -23.92 1.14 11.58
CA ALA A 82 -25.00 1.05 10.60
C ALA A 82 -25.85 2.34 10.51
N ASP A 83 -25.93 3.14 11.57
CA ASP A 83 -26.59 4.45 11.56
C ASP A 83 -25.98 5.44 10.56
N ASN A 84 -24.75 5.17 10.13
CA ASN A 84 -24.04 5.96 9.12
C ASN A 84 -24.25 5.47 7.68
N GLN A 85 -25.23 4.60 7.43
CA GLN A 85 -25.49 4.08 6.07
C GLN A 85 -25.63 5.19 5.03
N LYS A 86 -26.30 6.29 5.38
CA LYS A 86 -26.42 7.45 4.49
C LYS A 86 -25.08 8.03 4.07
N LEU A 87 -24.07 8.03 4.94
CA LEU A 87 -22.71 8.48 4.61
C LEU A 87 -22.08 7.55 3.59
N LEU A 88 -22.22 6.25 3.76
CA LEU A 88 -21.70 5.26 2.80
C LEU A 88 -22.37 5.40 1.43
N ASP A 89 -23.70 5.61 1.39
CA ASP A 89 -24.45 5.81 0.15
C ASP A 89 -23.99 7.09 -0.57
N MET A 90 -23.79 8.18 0.17
CA MET A 90 -23.25 9.44 -0.37
C MET A 90 -21.82 9.27 -0.90
N PHE A 91 -20.97 8.55 -0.17
CA PHE A 91 -19.60 8.25 -0.60
C PHE A 91 -19.60 7.45 -1.92
N ASN A 92 -20.39 6.38 -1.99
CA ASN A 92 -20.48 5.55 -3.19
C ASN A 92 -21.00 6.32 -4.41
N ALA A 93 -22.01 7.16 -4.23
CA ALA A 93 -22.52 8.03 -5.28
C ALA A 93 -21.44 9.04 -5.76
N GLY A 94 -20.79 9.73 -4.82
CA GLY A 94 -19.72 10.67 -5.14
C GLY A 94 -18.53 10.01 -5.82
N LEU A 95 -18.14 8.80 -5.40
CA LEU A 95 -17.07 8.03 -6.04
C LEU A 95 -17.46 7.65 -7.49
N ALA A 96 -18.70 7.24 -7.71
CA ALA A 96 -19.20 6.95 -9.06
C ALA A 96 -19.14 8.20 -9.96
N ASP A 97 -19.56 9.35 -9.43
CA ASP A 97 -19.55 10.63 -10.15
C ASP A 97 -18.13 11.07 -10.56
N ILE A 98 -17.17 11.02 -9.63
CA ILE A 98 -15.77 11.42 -9.93
C ILE A 98 -15.08 10.44 -10.89
N LYS A 99 -15.44 9.15 -10.88
CA LYS A 99 -14.99 8.18 -11.88
C LYS A 99 -15.59 8.48 -13.26
N ALA A 100 -16.88 8.82 -13.32
CA ALA A 100 -17.56 9.09 -14.58
C ALA A 100 -17.09 10.39 -15.26
N ASN A 101 -16.69 11.40 -14.50
CA ASN A 101 -16.25 12.70 -15.02
C ASN A 101 -14.73 12.85 -15.17
N GLY A 102 -13.94 11.80 -14.92
CA GLY A 102 -12.48 11.78 -15.06
C GLY A 102 -11.71 12.40 -13.88
N LYS A 103 -12.40 12.93 -12.86
CA LYS A 103 -11.73 13.55 -11.71
C LYS A 103 -10.96 12.53 -10.86
N TYR A 104 -11.45 11.29 -10.82
CA TYR A 104 -10.74 10.20 -10.17
C TYR A 104 -9.35 9.98 -10.80
N ASP A 105 -9.29 9.88 -12.12
CA ASP A 105 -8.03 9.64 -12.85
C ASP A 105 -7.06 10.83 -12.70
N GLU A 106 -7.58 12.06 -12.70
CA GLU A 106 -6.78 13.26 -12.42
C GLU A 106 -6.12 13.21 -11.03
N ILE A 107 -6.87 12.76 -10.01
CA ILE A 107 -6.34 12.63 -8.65
C ILE A 107 -5.29 11.52 -8.58
N ILE A 108 -5.57 10.36 -9.18
CA ILE A 108 -4.62 9.24 -9.23
C ILE A 108 -3.31 9.67 -9.91
N ALA A 109 -3.40 10.31 -11.09
CA ALA A 109 -2.23 10.82 -11.80
C ALA A 109 -1.40 11.79 -10.93
N LYS A 110 -2.06 12.68 -10.21
CA LYS A 110 -1.37 13.68 -9.38
C LYS A 110 -0.60 13.07 -8.21
N TYR A 111 -1.12 12.02 -7.57
CA TYR A 111 -0.59 11.51 -6.30
C TYR A 111 0.07 10.14 -6.40
N LEU A 112 -0.32 9.30 -7.36
CA LEU A 112 0.10 7.90 -7.45
C LEU A 112 0.89 7.55 -8.72
N GLU A 113 1.08 8.48 -9.67
CA GLU A 113 1.99 8.24 -10.78
C GLU A 113 3.44 8.21 -10.28
N LYS A 114 4.14 7.15 -10.72
CA LYS A 114 5.56 6.87 -10.41
C LYS A 114 6.49 7.90 -11.04
#